data_ea73b186e40804e615c995de0d46c7f6
#
_entry.id   ea73b186e40804e615c995de0d46c7f6
#
_cell.length_a   1.000
_cell.length_b   1.000
_cell.length_c   1.000
_cell.angle_alpha   90.00
_cell.angle_beta   90.00
_cell.angle_gamma   90.00
#
_symmetry.space_group_name_H-M   'P 1'
#
loop_
_entity.id
_entity.type
_entity.pdbx_description
1 polymer ?
#
loop_
_entity_poly.entity_id
_entity_poly.type
_entity_poly.pdbx_seq_one_letter_code
_entity_poly.pdbx_strand_id
1 'polypeptide(L)'
;MKAKQLFRQIGIFSALLILIATHCYATNRKPKILFVVTSHDTKGNTGEKTGYYLGEVSHPWEVLTAAGYEIDFVSPQGGNPPVDGFDLNDPVNKKFWEDKYYHNKITHSLKPSEVKPEEYKAIFYAGGHGAMWDLPFDSSIAKIASKIYEANGLVAAVCHGPAGLTNIKLSTGEYLIKGKKVNGFSNEEEELVKLSNVVPFLLEDRLKAIGGIYEKSEPWQSHVTVDSRLITGQNPQSAKAVGVAIVKALGD
;
A
#
# COMPACT_ATOMS: atom_id res chain seq x y z
N MET A 1 -12.57 18.54 68.64
CA MET A 1 -12.08 17.39 67.80
C MET A 1 -12.93 17.09 66.54
N LYS A 2 -13.89 17.94 66.13
CA LYS A 2 -14.74 17.65 64.91
C LYS A 2 -14.40 18.49 63.67
N ALA A 3 -13.55 19.50 63.79
CA ALA A 3 -13.21 20.36 62.61
C ALA A 3 -12.05 19.86 61.75
N LYS A 4 -11.17 18.96 62.22
CA LYS A 4 -10.04 18.45 61.46
C LYS A 4 -10.34 17.25 60.54
N GLN A 5 -11.51 16.60 60.70
CA GLN A 5 -11.90 15.49 59.84
C GLN A 5 -12.62 15.91 58.56
N LEU A 6 -13.22 17.08 58.54
CA LEU A 6 -13.98 17.57 57.38
C LEU A 6 -13.07 18.04 56.24
N PHE A 7 -11.88 18.59 56.53
CA PHE A 7 -10.94 19.05 55.50
C PHE A 7 -10.17 17.92 54.81
N ARG A 8 -10.14 16.72 55.39
CA ARG A 8 -9.40 15.58 54.80
C ARG A 8 -10.22 14.80 53.76
N GLN A 9 -11.54 14.95 53.78
CA GLN A 9 -12.43 14.30 52.80
C GLN A 9 -12.66 15.14 51.53
N ILE A 10 -12.53 16.47 51.62
CA ILE A 10 -12.70 17.35 50.43
C ILE A 10 -11.45 17.30 49.53
N GLY A 11 -10.27 17.07 50.09
CA GLY A 11 -9.03 16.96 49.29
C GLY A 11 -8.90 15.70 48.44
N ILE A 12 -9.59 14.60 48.80
CA ILE A 12 -9.50 13.32 48.10
C ILE A 12 -10.47 13.30 46.88
N PHE A 13 -11.60 13.98 46.95
CA PHE A 13 -12.55 14.07 45.84
C PHE A 13 -12.09 14.99 44.72
N SER A 14 -11.32 16.05 45.03
CA SER A 14 -10.77 16.94 43.97
C SER A 14 -9.61 16.32 43.20
N ALA A 15 -8.85 15.39 43.77
CA ALA A 15 -7.74 14.71 43.09
C ALA A 15 -8.24 13.61 42.13
N LEU A 16 -9.43 13.00 42.40
CA LEU A 16 -10.01 11.95 41.55
C LEU A 16 -10.69 12.49 40.29
N LEU A 17 -11.16 13.75 40.30
CA LEU A 17 -11.80 14.40 39.16
C LEU A 17 -10.80 14.90 38.11
N ILE A 18 -9.53 15.12 38.48
CA ILE A 18 -8.47 15.57 37.55
C ILE A 18 -7.90 14.40 36.73
N LEU A 19 -7.97 13.15 37.23
CA LEU A 19 -7.45 11.98 36.53
C LEU A 19 -8.36 11.47 35.39
N ILE A 20 -9.62 11.89 35.32
CA ILE A 20 -10.57 11.45 34.28
C ILE A 20 -10.54 12.35 33.05
N ALA A 21 -10.00 13.57 33.15
CA ALA A 21 -9.99 14.53 32.03
C ALA A 21 -8.84 14.37 31.04
N THR A 22 -7.88 13.46 31.28
CA THR A 22 -6.69 13.31 30.41
C THR A 22 -6.81 12.19 29.36
N HIS A 23 -7.95 11.50 29.23
CA HIS A 23 -8.11 10.36 28.34
C HIS A 23 -8.98 10.62 27.09
N CYS A 24 -9.30 11.86 26.75
CA CYS A 24 -10.21 12.13 25.62
C CYS A 24 -9.71 13.17 24.61
N TYR A 25 -8.40 13.19 24.35
CA TYR A 25 -7.89 13.77 23.11
C TYR A 25 -7.23 12.66 22.27
N ALA A 26 -7.98 11.60 21.97
CA ALA A 26 -7.70 10.82 20.78
C ALA A 26 -7.94 11.80 19.61
N THR A 27 -6.85 12.28 19.03
CA THR A 27 -6.91 13.06 17.79
C THR A 27 -7.69 12.25 16.79
N ASN A 28 -8.84 12.78 16.35
CA ASN A 28 -9.74 12.17 15.38
C ASN A 28 -9.09 12.20 13.98
N ARG A 29 -7.82 11.76 13.91
CA ARG A 29 -7.09 11.64 12.65
C ARG A 29 -7.57 10.38 11.96
N LYS A 30 -8.00 10.53 10.71
CA LYS A 30 -8.33 9.39 9.86
C LYS A 30 -7.11 8.46 9.79
N PRO A 31 -7.29 7.14 9.92
CA PRO A 31 -6.20 6.19 9.75
C PRO A 31 -5.68 6.28 8.32
N LYS A 32 -4.34 6.22 8.16
CA LYS A 32 -3.69 6.44 6.87
C LYS A 32 -3.23 5.14 6.23
N ILE A 33 -3.27 5.13 4.91
CA ILE A 33 -2.69 4.08 4.06
C ILE A 33 -1.68 4.74 3.13
N LEU A 34 -0.49 4.14 3.01
CA LEU A 34 0.56 4.61 2.13
C LEU A 34 0.48 3.87 0.79
N PHE A 35 0.25 4.60 -0.30
CA PHE A 35 0.32 4.05 -1.65
C PHE A 35 1.72 4.26 -2.21
N VAL A 36 2.30 3.18 -2.71
CA VAL A 36 3.58 3.18 -3.43
C VAL A 36 3.31 3.18 -4.91
N VAL A 37 3.89 4.14 -5.61
CA VAL A 37 3.87 4.24 -7.08
C VAL A 37 5.29 4.33 -7.62
N THR A 38 5.50 3.85 -8.85
CA THR A 38 6.83 3.89 -9.48
C THR A 38 7.22 5.31 -9.88
N SER A 39 8.51 5.59 -9.92
CA SER A 39 9.10 6.78 -10.56
C SER A 39 9.67 6.47 -11.96
N HIS A 40 9.58 5.21 -12.41
CA HIS A 40 10.15 4.77 -13.68
C HIS A 40 9.18 4.98 -14.85
N ASP A 41 9.64 5.53 -15.97
CA ASP A 41 8.79 6.05 -17.05
C ASP A 41 8.95 5.36 -18.42
N THR A 42 9.81 4.34 -18.54
CA THR A 42 10.14 3.73 -19.84
C THR A 42 10.20 2.20 -19.74
N LYS A 43 9.60 1.47 -20.69
CA LYS A 43 9.64 0.00 -20.75
C LYS A 43 10.97 -0.47 -21.33
N GLY A 44 11.99 -0.62 -20.48
CA GLY A 44 13.31 -1.06 -20.90
C GLY A 44 13.86 -0.23 -22.05
N ASN A 45 14.33 -0.90 -23.11
CA ASN A 45 14.92 -0.27 -24.31
C ASN A 45 13.92 -0.11 -25.46
N THR A 46 12.61 -0.25 -25.22
CA THR A 46 11.59 -0.17 -26.27
C THR A 46 11.31 1.25 -26.74
N GLY A 47 11.62 2.24 -25.90
CA GLY A 47 11.21 3.63 -26.10
C GLY A 47 9.75 3.92 -25.71
N GLU A 48 8.98 2.90 -25.34
CA GLU A 48 7.59 3.07 -24.89
C GLU A 48 7.55 3.62 -23.47
N LYS A 49 6.61 4.52 -23.24
CA LYS A 49 6.37 5.07 -21.90
C LYS A 49 5.60 4.10 -21.02
N THR A 50 5.81 4.23 -19.72
CA THR A 50 5.10 3.50 -18.66
C THR A 50 5.03 4.35 -17.39
N GLY A 51 4.50 3.79 -16.32
CA GLY A 51 4.33 4.44 -15.03
C GLY A 51 3.51 3.55 -14.11
N TYR A 52 2.85 4.15 -13.10
CA TYR A 52 1.82 3.46 -12.35
C TYR A 52 0.55 3.34 -13.18
N TYR A 53 -0.16 2.20 -13.08
CA TYR A 53 -1.42 2.01 -13.80
C TYR A 53 -2.55 2.75 -13.09
N LEU A 54 -3.21 3.70 -13.77
CA LEU A 54 -4.18 4.61 -13.15
C LEU A 54 -5.30 3.87 -12.41
N GLY A 55 -5.88 2.84 -13.03
CA GLY A 55 -6.96 2.04 -12.43
C GLY A 55 -6.55 1.30 -11.16
N GLU A 56 -5.26 1.01 -10.98
CA GLU A 56 -4.76 0.33 -9.79
C GLU A 56 -4.49 1.29 -8.63
N VAL A 57 -4.51 2.58 -8.88
CA VAL A 57 -4.55 3.63 -7.86
C VAL A 57 -5.99 4.03 -7.57
N SER A 58 -6.77 4.36 -8.58
CA SER A 58 -8.10 4.96 -8.45
C SER A 58 -9.13 4.02 -7.82
N HIS A 59 -9.17 2.75 -8.25
CA HIS A 59 -10.17 1.81 -7.74
C HIS A 59 -9.98 1.45 -6.25
N PRO A 60 -8.76 1.12 -5.77
CA PRO A 60 -8.53 0.98 -4.33
C PRO A 60 -8.72 2.29 -3.56
N TRP A 61 -8.31 3.45 -4.13
CA TRP A 61 -8.53 4.75 -3.52
C TRP A 61 -10.02 5.01 -3.24
N GLU A 62 -10.91 4.74 -4.20
CA GLU A 62 -12.34 4.94 -4.02
C GLU A 62 -12.88 4.10 -2.86
N VAL A 63 -12.52 2.82 -2.80
CA VAL A 63 -12.96 1.89 -1.74
C VAL A 63 -12.44 2.34 -0.37
N LEU A 64 -11.16 2.65 -0.28
CA LEU A 64 -10.51 2.99 1.00
C LEU A 64 -10.95 4.34 1.53
N THR A 65 -11.10 5.35 0.67
CA THR A 65 -11.59 6.67 1.09
C THR A 65 -13.06 6.63 1.49
N ALA A 66 -13.89 5.83 0.82
CA ALA A 66 -15.27 5.59 1.23
C ALA A 66 -15.38 4.90 2.61
N ALA A 67 -14.39 4.06 2.96
CA ALA A 67 -14.26 3.44 4.28
C ALA A 67 -13.65 4.37 5.34
N GLY A 68 -13.30 5.62 4.99
CA GLY A 68 -12.82 6.63 5.94
C GLY A 68 -11.30 6.69 6.09
N TYR A 69 -10.53 5.97 5.28
CA TYR A 69 -9.05 6.07 5.28
C TYR A 69 -8.57 7.30 4.52
N GLU A 70 -7.46 7.86 4.96
CA GLU A 70 -6.70 8.86 4.22
C GLU A 70 -5.55 8.19 3.48
N ILE A 71 -5.24 8.66 2.27
CA ILE A 71 -4.18 8.09 1.44
C ILE A 71 -3.08 9.12 1.24
N ASP A 72 -1.85 8.72 1.48
CA ASP A 72 -0.64 9.41 1.05
C ASP A 72 0.06 8.59 -0.03
N PHE A 73 0.83 9.25 -0.89
CA PHE A 73 1.58 8.61 -1.98
C PHE A 73 3.06 8.75 -1.74
N VAL A 74 3.82 7.69 -2.01
CA VAL A 74 5.28 7.69 -2.01
C VAL A 74 5.78 7.08 -3.31
N SER A 75 6.84 7.64 -3.86
CA SER A 75 7.56 7.06 -4.99
C SER A 75 9.07 7.12 -4.73
N PRO A 76 9.90 6.31 -5.38
CA PRO A 76 11.36 6.28 -5.17
C PRO A 76 12.02 7.66 -5.25
N GLN A 77 11.59 8.51 -6.17
CA GLN A 77 12.16 9.85 -6.37
C GLN A 77 11.32 10.97 -5.74
N GLY A 78 10.08 10.68 -5.32
CA GLY A 78 9.10 11.70 -4.94
C GLY A 78 8.64 12.53 -6.13
N GLY A 79 7.83 13.56 -5.87
CA GLY A 79 7.34 14.49 -6.91
C GLY A 79 6.24 13.87 -7.76
N ASN A 80 6.26 14.14 -9.08
CA ASN A 80 5.22 13.73 -10.02
C ASN A 80 5.57 12.40 -10.70
N PRO A 81 5.02 11.25 -10.25
CA PRO A 81 5.29 9.95 -10.84
C PRO A 81 4.62 9.82 -12.21
N PRO A 82 5.23 9.07 -13.15
CA PRO A 82 4.65 8.82 -14.46
C PRO A 82 3.41 7.94 -14.36
N VAL A 83 2.41 8.19 -15.22
CA VAL A 83 1.16 7.44 -15.26
C VAL A 83 1.11 6.58 -16.54
N ASP A 84 0.57 5.36 -16.39
CA ASP A 84 0.23 4.41 -17.45
C ASP A 84 -1.27 4.06 -17.36
N GLY A 85 -1.83 3.45 -18.42
CA GLY A 85 -3.24 3.07 -18.45
C GLY A 85 -4.20 4.25 -18.25
N PHE A 86 -3.85 5.42 -18.80
CA PHE A 86 -4.60 6.64 -18.64
C PHE A 86 -5.90 6.59 -19.46
N ASP A 87 -6.99 6.19 -18.80
CA ASP A 87 -8.33 6.13 -19.37
C ASP A 87 -9.34 6.83 -18.46
N LEU A 88 -9.82 8.00 -18.88
CA LEU A 88 -10.85 8.78 -18.19
C LEU A 88 -12.28 8.45 -18.63
N ASN A 89 -12.49 7.46 -19.50
CA ASN A 89 -13.81 6.88 -19.76
C ASN A 89 -14.23 5.99 -18.57
N ASP A 90 -13.28 5.43 -17.83
CA ASP A 90 -13.55 4.81 -16.55
C ASP A 90 -13.96 5.91 -15.53
N PRO A 91 -15.19 5.83 -14.98
CA PRO A 91 -15.69 6.88 -14.09
C PRO A 91 -14.93 6.98 -12.77
N VAL A 92 -14.29 5.90 -12.29
CA VAL A 92 -13.48 5.90 -11.06
C VAL A 92 -12.13 6.57 -11.32
N ASN A 93 -11.50 6.26 -12.46
CA ASN A 93 -10.29 6.96 -12.90
C ASN A 93 -10.53 8.47 -13.02
N LYS A 94 -11.63 8.84 -13.68
CA LYS A 94 -12.00 10.24 -13.85
C LYS A 94 -12.22 10.93 -12.50
N LYS A 95 -12.98 10.30 -11.61
CA LYS A 95 -13.26 10.82 -10.27
C LYS A 95 -11.98 11.06 -9.47
N PHE A 96 -11.03 10.10 -9.47
CA PHE A 96 -9.74 10.25 -8.83
C PHE A 96 -8.92 11.39 -9.46
N TRP A 97 -8.85 11.43 -10.77
CA TRP A 97 -8.05 12.41 -11.52
C TRP A 97 -8.54 13.85 -11.35
N GLU A 98 -9.85 14.04 -11.24
CA GLU A 98 -10.50 15.35 -11.02
C GLU A 98 -10.57 15.76 -9.54
N ASP A 99 -10.30 14.85 -8.59
CA ASP A 99 -10.21 15.17 -7.16
C ASP A 99 -8.94 15.99 -6.90
N LYS A 100 -9.10 17.31 -6.72
CA LYS A 100 -7.98 18.25 -6.55
C LYS A 100 -7.07 17.91 -5.38
N TYR A 101 -7.60 17.33 -4.30
CA TYR A 101 -6.83 16.99 -3.11
C TYR A 101 -5.92 15.79 -3.38
N TYR A 102 -6.46 14.69 -3.89
CA TYR A 102 -5.68 13.48 -4.14
C TYR A 102 -4.81 13.59 -5.40
N HIS A 103 -5.27 14.32 -6.43
CA HIS A 103 -4.43 14.62 -7.59
C HIS A 103 -3.20 15.43 -7.17
N ASN A 104 -3.36 16.45 -6.31
CA ASN A 104 -2.22 17.18 -5.78
C ASN A 104 -1.29 16.28 -4.95
N LYS A 105 -1.83 15.36 -4.15
CA LYS A 105 -1.02 14.43 -3.36
C LYS A 105 -0.19 13.49 -4.22
N ILE A 106 -0.75 12.91 -5.29
CA ILE A 106 0.00 12.00 -6.15
C ILE A 106 1.03 12.72 -7.01
N THR A 107 0.71 13.91 -7.51
CA THR A 107 1.66 14.73 -8.30
C THR A 107 2.78 15.35 -7.45
N HIS A 108 2.66 15.29 -6.12
CA HIS A 108 3.66 15.67 -5.13
C HIS A 108 3.91 14.50 -4.17
N SER A 109 4.10 13.30 -4.73
CA SER A 109 4.36 12.12 -3.92
C SER A 109 5.58 12.30 -3.02
N LEU A 110 5.52 11.73 -1.83
CA LEU A 110 6.60 11.79 -0.84
C LEU A 110 7.85 11.05 -1.36
N LYS A 111 9.02 11.52 -0.94
CA LYS A 111 10.24 10.71 -0.97
C LYS A 111 10.20 9.71 0.19
N PRO A 112 10.87 8.55 0.07
CA PRO A 112 10.94 7.57 1.17
C PRO A 112 11.46 8.17 2.49
N SER A 113 12.35 9.16 2.43
CA SER A 113 12.90 9.84 3.61
C SER A 113 11.89 10.73 4.35
N GLU A 114 10.78 11.09 3.73
CA GLU A 114 9.72 11.92 4.31
C GLU A 114 8.61 11.09 4.96
N VAL A 115 8.63 9.76 4.74
CA VAL A 115 7.62 8.84 5.26
C VAL A 115 7.93 8.46 6.71
N LYS A 116 6.92 8.56 7.57
CA LYS A 116 6.93 8.06 8.95
C LYS A 116 6.07 6.79 9.03
N PRO A 117 6.68 5.60 9.03
CA PRO A 117 5.95 4.33 8.95
C PRO A 117 4.88 4.15 10.02
N GLU A 118 5.11 4.70 11.21
CA GLU A 118 4.20 4.63 12.37
C GLU A 118 2.86 5.35 12.17
N GLU A 119 2.75 6.21 11.15
CA GLU A 119 1.49 6.91 10.83
C GLU A 119 0.53 6.04 9.98
N TYR A 120 1.00 4.91 9.42
CA TYR A 120 0.25 4.12 8.45
C TYR A 120 -0.20 2.77 9.00
N LYS A 121 -1.47 2.42 8.70
CA LYS A 121 -2.07 1.11 9.01
C LYS A 121 -1.78 0.07 7.95
N ALA A 122 -1.50 0.51 6.73
CA ALA A 122 -1.16 -0.34 5.60
C ALA A 122 -0.23 0.38 4.62
N ILE A 123 0.52 -0.42 3.85
CA ILE A 123 1.22 0.02 2.65
C ILE A 123 0.71 -0.80 1.47
N PHE A 124 0.38 -0.12 0.37
CA PHE A 124 -0.17 -0.73 -0.84
C PHE A 124 0.67 -0.35 -2.05
N TYR A 125 1.19 -1.33 -2.77
CA TYR A 125 1.98 -1.16 -3.98
C TYR A 125 1.06 -1.26 -5.20
N ALA A 126 0.82 -0.14 -5.87
CA ALA A 126 0.16 -0.12 -7.17
C ALA A 126 1.12 -0.66 -8.23
N GLY A 127 0.58 -1.32 -9.23
CA GLY A 127 1.39 -1.80 -10.34
C GLY A 127 1.46 -0.81 -11.49
N GLY A 128 1.46 -1.33 -12.70
CA GLY A 128 1.98 -0.73 -13.90
C GLY A 128 3.40 -1.22 -14.14
N HIS A 129 3.79 -1.38 -15.38
CA HIS A 129 5.08 -2.03 -15.72
C HIS A 129 6.28 -1.29 -15.13
N GLY A 130 6.21 0.05 -14.97
CA GLY A 130 7.29 0.82 -14.37
C GLY A 130 7.77 0.29 -13.01
N ALA A 131 6.85 -0.29 -12.21
CA ALA A 131 7.16 -0.90 -10.93
C ALA A 131 8.24 -1.98 -10.97
N MET A 132 8.44 -2.63 -12.14
CA MET A 132 9.43 -3.68 -12.33
C MET A 132 10.87 -3.18 -12.31
N TRP A 133 11.11 -1.90 -12.63
CA TRP A 133 12.46 -1.35 -12.80
C TRP A 133 13.01 -0.64 -11.57
N ASP A 134 12.17 -0.10 -10.70
CA ASP A 134 12.62 0.66 -9.53
C ASP A 134 12.25 0.04 -8.19
N LEU A 135 11.01 -0.43 -8.01
CA LEU A 135 10.53 -0.90 -6.71
C LEU A 135 11.29 -2.13 -6.16
N PRO A 136 11.74 -3.12 -6.97
CA PRO A 136 12.51 -4.25 -6.46
C PRO A 136 13.88 -3.86 -5.88
N PHE A 137 14.36 -2.68 -6.22
CA PHE A 137 15.70 -2.19 -5.86
C PHE A 137 15.66 -1.06 -4.82
N ASP A 138 14.49 -0.53 -4.47
CA ASP A 138 14.35 0.51 -3.46
C ASP A 138 14.33 -0.07 -2.04
N SER A 139 15.50 -0.08 -1.42
CA SER A 139 15.66 -0.57 -0.04
C SER A 139 14.99 0.34 1.00
N SER A 140 14.73 1.60 0.68
CA SER A 140 14.11 2.56 1.59
C SER A 140 12.62 2.29 1.72
N ILE A 141 11.91 2.10 0.60
CA ILE A 141 10.49 1.72 0.59
C ILE A 141 10.33 0.32 1.20
N ALA A 142 11.23 -0.62 0.89
CA ALA A 142 11.20 -1.95 1.50
C ALA A 142 11.31 -1.90 3.04
N LYS A 143 12.18 -1.04 3.59
CA LYS A 143 12.29 -0.83 5.04
C LYS A 143 11.03 -0.20 5.66
N ILE A 144 10.38 0.72 4.94
CA ILE A 144 9.10 1.29 5.37
C ILE A 144 8.05 0.19 5.47
N ALA A 145 7.93 -0.64 4.43
CA ALA A 145 6.97 -1.75 4.41
C ALA A 145 7.24 -2.79 5.53
N SER A 146 8.50 -3.15 5.75
CA SER A 146 8.90 -4.02 6.86
C SER A 146 8.46 -3.45 8.22
N LYS A 147 8.73 -2.17 8.48
CA LYS A 147 8.33 -1.50 9.73
C LYS A 147 6.81 -1.47 9.92
N ILE A 148 6.05 -1.14 8.86
CA ILE A 148 4.58 -1.16 8.91
C ILE A 148 4.08 -2.57 9.23
N TYR A 149 4.61 -3.59 8.55
CA TYR A 149 4.23 -4.98 8.77
C TYR A 149 4.56 -5.47 10.19
N GLU A 150 5.75 -5.17 10.69
CA GLU A 150 6.20 -5.58 12.03
C GLU A 150 5.47 -4.83 13.15
N ALA A 151 4.93 -3.63 12.85
CA ALA A 151 4.01 -2.89 13.73
C ALA A 151 2.54 -3.35 13.61
N ASN A 152 2.28 -4.57 13.12
CA ASN A 152 0.96 -5.16 12.88
C ASN A 152 0.13 -4.48 11.77
N GLY A 153 0.74 -3.67 10.91
CA GLY A 153 0.09 -3.15 9.72
C GLY A 153 -0.01 -4.17 8.59
N LEU A 154 -0.72 -3.81 7.52
CA LEU A 154 -0.89 -4.63 6.31
C LEU A 154 0.14 -4.26 5.24
N VAL A 155 0.54 -5.26 4.45
CA VAL A 155 1.25 -5.06 3.18
C VAL A 155 0.36 -5.58 2.07
N ALA A 156 0.08 -4.74 1.08
CA ALA A 156 -0.74 -5.12 -0.06
C ALA A 156 -0.08 -4.70 -1.38
N ALA A 157 -0.42 -5.40 -2.47
CA ALA A 157 0.10 -5.10 -3.80
C ALA A 157 -0.85 -5.62 -4.88
N VAL A 158 -0.76 -5.08 -6.11
CA VAL A 158 -1.53 -5.56 -7.25
C VAL A 158 -0.71 -5.54 -8.54
N CYS A 159 -0.99 -6.47 -9.47
CA CYS A 159 -0.43 -6.54 -10.81
C CYS A 159 1.11 -6.66 -10.77
N HIS A 160 1.86 -5.62 -11.22
CA HIS A 160 3.31 -5.54 -11.09
C HIS A 160 3.79 -4.95 -9.75
N GLY A 161 2.89 -4.40 -8.92
CA GLY A 161 3.23 -3.90 -7.57
C GLY A 161 3.96 -4.91 -6.68
N PRO A 162 3.65 -6.22 -6.73
CA PRO A 162 4.39 -7.25 -6.00
C PRO A 162 5.89 -7.34 -6.31
N ALA A 163 6.36 -6.70 -7.39
CA ALA A 163 7.81 -6.55 -7.64
C ALA A 163 8.50 -5.86 -6.46
N GLY A 164 7.85 -4.86 -5.83
CA GLY A 164 8.35 -4.20 -4.63
C GLY A 164 8.38 -5.10 -3.39
N LEU A 165 7.62 -6.20 -3.36
CA LEU A 165 7.67 -7.16 -2.25
C LEU A 165 8.93 -8.03 -2.27
N THR A 166 9.60 -8.12 -3.44
CA THR A 166 10.71 -9.05 -3.66
C THR A 166 11.99 -8.70 -2.91
N ASN A 167 12.08 -7.51 -2.35
CA ASN A 167 13.22 -7.07 -1.53
C ASN A 167 12.85 -6.74 -0.08
N ILE A 168 11.60 -6.95 0.35
CA ILE A 168 11.20 -6.71 1.74
C ILE A 168 11.73 -7.82 2.61
N LYS A 169 12.67 -7.47 3.49
CA LYS A 169 13.18 -8.35 4.55
C LYS A 169 12.68 -7.88 5.91
N LEU A 170 12.23 -8.82 6.71
CA LEU A 170 11.86 -8.59 8.10
C LEU A 170 13.10 -8.47 8.99
N SER A 171 12.92 -8.05 10.23
CA SER A 171 14.00 -7.97 11.23
C SER A 171 14.73 -9.29 11.48
N THR A 172 14.07 -10.43 11.18
CA THR A 172 14.66 -11.77 11.19
C THR A 172 15.66 -12.02 10.04
N GLY A 173 15.71 -11.13 9.03
CA GLY A 173 16.48 -11.29 7.80
C GLY A 173 15.77 -12.11 6.70
N GLU A 174 14.62 -12.72 7.01
CA GLU A 174 13.84 -13.47 6.02
C GLU A 174 13.00 -12.55 5.14
N TYR A 175 12.72 -12.98 3.90
CA TYR A 175 11.80 -12.27 3.02
C TYR A 175 10.38 -12.32 3.57
N LEU A 176 9.67 -11.19 3.51
CA LEU A 176 8.27 -11.06 3.94
C LEU A 176 7.37 -12.16 3.36
N ILE A 177 7.54 -12.47 2.08
CA ILE A 177 6.67 -13.41 1.36
C ILE A 177 7.09 -14.88 1.49
N LYS A 178 8.22 -15.19 2.15
CA LYS A 178 8.69 -16.57 2.31
C LYS A 178 7.64 -17.42 3.03
N GLY A 179 7.20 -18.50 2.39
CA GLY A 179 6.19 -19.43 2.90
C GLY A 179 4.77 -18.87 2.91
N LYS A 180 4.52 -17.69 2.32
CA LYS A 180 3.19 -17.10 2.22
C LYS A 180 2.60 -17.26 0.83
N LYS A 181 1.29 -17.41 0.79
CA LYS A 181 0.51 -17.33 -0.44
C LYS A 181 0.60 -15.92 -1.00
N VAL A 182 0.89 -15.82 -2.30
CA VAL A 182 1.11 -14.56 -3.00
C VAL A 182 0.73 -14.68 -4.47
N ASN A 183 0.27 -13.61 -5.06
CA ASN A 183 0.13 -13.49 -6.50
C ASN A 183 0.66 -12.15 -7.03
N GLY A 184 0.61 -11.97 -8.30
CA GLY A 184 0.99 -10.80 -9.06
C GLY A 184 0.78 -11.09 -10.53
N PHE A 185 1.18 -10.17 -11.41
CA PHE A 185 1.07 -10.35 -12.85
C PHE A 185 1.78 -11.64 -13.28
N SER A 186 1.03 -12.53 -13.95
CA SER A 186 1.53 -13.87 -14.24
C SER A 186 2.43 -13.89 -15.48
N ASN A 187 3.27 -14.92 -15.59
CA ASN A 187 4.09 -15.12 -16.80
C ASN A 187 3.24 -15.20 -18.07
N GLU A 188 2.06 -15.81 -17.96
CA GLU A 188 1.14 -15.93 -19.07
C GLU A 188 0.55 -14.56 -19.50
N GLU A 189 0.18 -13.73 -18.53
CA GLU A 189 -0.25 -12.35 -18.80
C GLU A 189 0.88 -11.51 -19.38
N GLU A 190 2.15 -11.69 -18.91
CA GLU A 190 3.32 -11.00 -19.46
C GLU A 190 3.61 -11.41 -20.92
N GLU A 191 3.39 -12.68 -21.25
CA GLU A 191 3.50 -13.18 -22.62
C GLU A 191 2.40 -12.60 -23.52
N LEU A 192 1.17 -12.55 -23.03
CA LEU A 192 0.03 -11.99 -23.79
C LEU A 192 0.23 -10.52 -24.15
N VAL A 193 0.86 -9.74 -23.26
CA VAL A 193 1.25 -8.34 -23.55
C VAL A 193 2.58 -8.22 -24.28
N LYS A 194 3.27 -9.33 -24.58
CA LYS A 194 4.54 -9.41 -25.33
C LYS A 194 5.72 -8.68 -24.66
N LEU A 195 5.72 -8.63 -23.34
CA LEU A 195 6.77 -7.95 -22.57
C LEU A 195 7.70 -8.92 -21.79
N SER A 196 7.51 -10.24 -21.94
CA SER A 196 8.32 -11.27 -21.26
C SER A 196 9.84 -11.11 -21.46
N ASN A 197 10.27 -10.58 -22.61
CA ASN A 197 11.68 -10.32 -22.93
C ASN A 197 12.08 -8.85 -22.69
N VAL A 198 11.18 -8.01 -22.19
CA VAL A 198 11.42 -6.58 -21.95
C VAL A 198 11.57 -6.30 -20.47
N VAL A 199 10.71 -6.91 -19.64
CA VAL A 199 10.80 -6.76 -18.17
C VAL A 199 12.15 -7.30 -17.66
N PRO A 200 12.71 -6.71 -16.58
CA PRO A 200 14.02 -7.12 -16.07
C PRO A 200 14.06 -8.56 -15.54
N PHE A 201 12.90 -9.08 -15.17
CA PHE A 201 12.67 -10.48 -14.76
C PHE A 201 11.18 -10.79 -14.84
N LEU A 202 10.82 -12.06 -14.91
CA LEU A 202 9.43 -12.50 -14.81
C LEU A 202 9.01 -12.48 -13.33
N LEU A 203 7.94 -11.73 -13.02
CA LEU A 203 7.50 -11.47 -11.65
C LEU A 203 7.07 -12.76 -10.93
N GLU A 204 6.26 -13.59 -11.58
CA GLU A 204 5.83 -14.89 -11.06
C GLU A 204 7.02 -15.76 -10.63
N ASP A 205 8.04 -15.86 -11.51
CA ASP A 205 9.23 -16.64 -11.22
C ASP A 205 10.03 -16.07 -10.04
N ARG A 206 10.15 -14.76 -9.98
CA ARG A 206 10.87 -14.09 -8.91
C ARG A 206 10.19 -14.29 -7.55
N LEU A 207 8.86 -14.18 -7.49
CA LEU A 207 8.10 -14.42 -6.26
C LEU A 207 8.28 -15.86 -5.77
N LYS A 208 8.24 -16.85 -6.68
CA LYS A 208 8.51 -18.26 -6.37
C LYS A 208 9.94 -18.47 -5.88
N ALA A 209 10.92 -17.88 -6.55
CA ALA A 209 12.35 -18.07 -6.25
C ALA A 209 12.74 -17.60 -4.85
N ILE A 210 12.06 -16.60 -4.29
CA ILE A 210 12.30 -16.10 -2.92
C ILE A 210 11.38 -16.74 -1.87
N GLY A 211 10.68 -17.82 -2.25
CA GLY A 211 9.92 -18.68 -1.34
C GLY A 211 8.45 -18.35 -1.19
N GLY A 212 7.87 -17.50 -2.06
CA GLY A 212 6.43 -17.29 -2.12
C GLY A 212 5.70 -18.52 -2.67
N ILE A 213 4.54 -18.84 -2.09
CA ILE A 213 3.62 -19.86 -2.60
C ILE A 213 2.69 -19.14 -3.58
N TYR A 214 3.09 -19.20 -4.86
CA TYR A 214 2.39 -18.45 -5.91
C TYR A 214 1.08 -19.11 -6.31
N GLU A 215 -0.02 -18.34 -6.30
CA GLU A 215 -1.34 -18.73 -6.76
C GLU A 215 -1.78 -17.84 -7.91
N LYS A 216 -2.53 -18.35 -8.88
CA LYS A 216 -3.10 -17.55 -9.98
C LYS A 216 -4.44 -18.09 -10.45
N SER A 217 -5.22 -17.24 -11.08
CA SER A 217 -6.35 -17.59 -11.93
C SER A 217 -5.98 -17.48 -13.40
N GLU A 218 -6.95 -17.74 -14.29
CA GLU A 218 -6.82 -17.44 -15.71
C GLU A 218 -6.48 -15.97 -15.95
N PRO A 219 -5.77 -15.66 -17.03
CA PRO A 219 -5.41 -14.28 -17.38
C PRO A 219 -6.61 -13.33 -17.37
N TRP A 220 -6.39 -12.12 -16.91
CA TRP A 220 -7.37 -11.03 -16.83
C TRP A 220 -8.60 -11.31 -15.95
N GLN A 221 -8.61 -12.40 -15.19
CA GLN A 221 -9.62 -12.63 -14.17
C GLN A 221 -9.19 -11.98 -12.84
N SER A 222 -10.14 -11.37 -12.15
CA SER A 222 -9.87 -10.83 -10.82
C SER A 222 -9.52 -11.97 -9.84
N HIS A 223 -8.33 -11.92 -9.28
CA HIS A 223 -7.87 -12.89 -8.28
C HIS A 223 -7.11 -12.19 -7.17
N VAL A 224 -7.59 -12.35 -5.93
CA VAL A 224 -6.97 -11.80 -4.72
C VAL A 224 -6.57 -12.92 -3.78
N THR A 225 -5.32 -12.92 -3.38
CA THR A 225 -4.77 -13.82 -2.36
C THR A 225 -4.57 -13.07 -1.05
N VAL A 226 -5.06 -13.63 0.04
CA VAL A 226 -4.88 -13.10 1.40
C VAL A 226 -4.17 -14.15 2.24
N ASP A 227 -3.02 -13.80 2.78
CA ASP A 227 -2.28 -14.62 3.73
C ASP A 227 -1.88 -13.76 4.93
N SER A 228 -2.63 -13.94 6.01
CA SER A 228 -2.47 -13.13 7.23
C SER A 228 -2.60 -11.63 6.89
N ARG A 229 -1.53 -10.87 7.08
CA ARG A 229 -1.45 -9.42 6.80
C ARG A 229 -0.79 -9.09 5.46
N LEU A 230 -0.71 -10.05 4.54
CA LEU A 230 -0.28 -9.88 3.16
C LEU A 230 -1.49 -10.06 2.24
N ILE A 231 -1.74 -9.08 1.38
CA ILE A 231 -2.85 -9.07 0.43
C ILE A 231 -2.29 -8.78 -0.96
N THR A 232 -2.51 -9.66 -1.92
CA THR A 232 -2.02 -9.45 -3.28
C THR A 232 -3.11 -9.69 -4.30
N GLY A 233 -3.09 -8.95 -5.41
CA GLY A 233 -3.98 -9.07 -6.56
C GLY A 233 -3.18 -9.33 -7.83
N GLN A 234 -3.69 -10.20 -8.71
CA GLN A 234 -2.96 -10.70 -9.85
C GLN A 234 -2.75 -9.64 -10.95
N ASN A 235 -3.75 -8.82 -11.22
CA ASN A 235 -3.83 -7.99 -12.44
C ASN A 235 -4.69 -6.73 -12.18
N PRO A 236 -4.85 -5.82 -13.16
CA PRO A 236 -5.67 -4.61 -12.99
C PRO A 236 -7.12 -4.91 -12.57
N GLN A 237 -7.72 -6.03 -13.02
CA GLN A 237 -9.06 -6.45 -12.65
C GLN A 237 -9.22 -6.77 -11.18
N SER A 238 -8.10 -7.04 -10.49
CA SER A 238 -8.05 -7.33 -9.05
C SER A 238 -8.01 -6.07 -8.18
N ALA A 239 -7.73 -4.90 -8.74
CA ALA A 239 -7.42 -3.69 -7.99
C ALA A 239 -8.51 -3.29 -6.98
N LYS A 240 -9.78 -3.22 -7.42
CA LYS A 240 -10.90 -2.91 -6.53
C LYS A 240 -11.05 -3.94 -5.41
N ALA A 241 -10.93 -5.23 -5.75
CA ALA A 241 -11.06 -6.32 -4.78
C ALA A 241 -9.95 -6.32 -3.73
N VAL A 242 -8.71 -5.92 -4.10
CA VAL A 242 -7.63 -5.68 -3.14
C VAL A 242 -7.99 -4.56 -2.17
N GLY A 243 -8.55 -3.45 -2.65
CA GLY A 243 -9.06 -2.37 -1.79
C GLY A 243 -10.10 -2.86 -0.78
N VAL A 244 -11.06 -3.67 -1.23
CA VAL A 244 -12.07 -4.30 -0.36
C VAL A 244 -11.44 -5.23 0.67
N ALA A 245 -10.46 -6.04 0.27
CA ALA A 245 -9.75 -6.94 1.17
C ALA A 245 -8.96 -6.18 2.24
N ILE A 246 -8.34 -5.04 1.89
CA ILE A 246 -7.66 -4.17 2.86
C ILE A 246 -8.66 -3.61 3.88
N VAL A 247 -9.81 -3.08 3.44
CA VAL A 247 -10.84 -2.56 4.35
C VAL A 247 -11.30 -3.65 5.33
N LYS A 248 -11.58 -4.85 4.81
CA LYS A 248 -12.00 -5.98 5.64
C LYS A 248 -10.94 -6.34 6.69
N ALA A 249 -9.68 -6.45 6.28
CA ALA A 249 -8.60 -6.85 7.17
C ALA A 249 -8.20 -5.77 8.21
N LEU A 250 -8.52 -4.49 7.96
CA LEU A 250 -8.29 -3.40 8.91
C LEU A 250 -9.49 -3.14 9.82
N GLY A 251 -10.67 -3.63 9.45
CA GLY A 251 -11.92 -3.46 10.21
C GLY A 251 -12.20 -4.60 11.19
N ASP A 252 -11.50 -5.72 11.03
CA ASP A 252 -11.54 -6.86 11.95
C ASP A 252 -10.42 -6.70 13.02
#